data_4da548f59f3c7b5005b9d19b72f89ac2
#
_entry.id   4da548f59f3c7b5005b9d19b72f89ac2
#
_cell.length_a   1.000
_cell.length_b   1.000
_cell.length_c   1.000
_cell.angle_alpha   90.00
_cell.angle_beta   90.00
_cell.angle_gamma   90.00
#
_symmetry.space_group_name_H-M   'P 1'
#
loop_
_entity.id
_entity.type
_entity.pdbx_description
1 polymer ?
#
loop_
_entity_poly.entity_id
_entity_poly.type
_entity_poly.pdbx_seq_one_letter_code
_entity_poly.pdbx_strand_id
1 'polypeptide(L)'
;MKTIERKSLLYKTGVEYGDYTINHVFGCSHGCMFPCYAFNLNKRFGNVKTYQEWIEPKLVSNSLELLDKEIPKYKHDIKSVQLCFTTDPFMVGYDEVSELTIKIINRLNKDSIKAITLTKGIIPDSALKTKKYNEFGITLVSLNEEFRKQYEPFTSNYKDRIASLKKMHDAGFKTWVSIEPYPTPNILEQDLKELLKSISFVDNIVFGRWNYNKLVSSYKDCKIFFNECAKQVIAFCKQKKIKYHIKDGTIND
;
A
#
# COMPACT_ATOMS: atom_id res chain seq x y z
N MET A 1 17.57 12.26 5.98
CA MET A 1 16.25 12.78 6.46
C MET A 1 16.22 12.99 7.96
N LYS A 2 15.18 13.68 8.53
CA LYS A 2 15.00 13.79 9.99
C LYS A 2 14.67 12.42 10.59
N THR A 3 15.03 12.22 11.87
CA THR A 3 14.75 10.96 12.60
C THR A 3 13.90 11.22 13.84
N ILE A 4 13.22 10.17 14.29
CA ILE A 4 12.51 10.10 15.56
C ILE A 4 12.79 8.75 16.22
N GLU A 5 12.58 8.66 17.52
CA GLU A 5 12.57 7.39 18.25
C GLU A 5 11.15 7.02 18.68
N ARG A 6 10.88 5.74 18.80
CA ARG A 6 9.61 5.19 19.30
C ARG A 6 9.85 4.27 20.49
N LYS A 7 8.79 4.05 21.28
CA LYS A 7 8.80 3.11 22.43
C LYS A 7 8.46 1.68 21.98
N SER A 8 7.70 1.54 20.88
CA SER A 8 7.31 0.25 20.28
C SER A 8 7.11 0.43 18.77
N LEU A 9 7.22 -0.66 18.02
CA LEU A 9 7.15 -0.62 16.58
C LEU A 9 6.20 -1.69 16.00
N LEU A 10 6.14 -2.88 16.58
CA LEU A 10 5.38 -4.03 16.11
C LEU A 10 4.06 -4.16 16.86
N TYR A 11 2.93 -4.11 16.16
CA TYR A 11 1.60 -4.20 16.77
C TYR A 11 0.58 -4.85 15.84
N LYS A 12 -0.49 -5.42 16.42
CA LYS A 12 -1.63 -5.95 15.66
C LYS A 12 -2.30 -4.84 14.87
N THR A 13 -2.74 -5.16 13.66
CA THR A 13 -3.49 -4.23 12.81
C THR A 13 -4.98 -4.59 12.77
N GLY A 14 -5.85 -3.58 12.64
CA GLY A 14 -7.27 -3.76 12.37
C GLY A 14 -7.63 -3.78 10.89
N VAL A 15 -6.65 -3.79 9.98
CA VAL A 15 -6.91 -3.86 8.54
C VAL A 15 -7.36 -5.28 8.18
N GLU A 16 -8.47 -5.40 7.43
CA GLU A 16 -9.18 -6.65 7.10
C GLU A 16 -8.27 -7.79 6.57
N TYR A 17 -7.20 -7.44 5.87
CA TYR A 17 -6.26 -8.38 5.25
C TYR A 17 -4.87 -8.36 5.91
N GLY A 18 -4.74 -7.71 7.07
CA GLY A 18 -3.50 -7.60 7.84
C GLY A 18 -3.52 -8.46 9.09
N ASP A 19 -2.33 -8.71 9.65
CA ASP A 19 -2.14 -9.39 10.92
C ASP A 19 -1.36 -8.49 11.88
N TYR A 20 -0.06 -8.31 11.66
CA TYR A 20 0.76 -7.32 12.36
C TYR A 20 1.26 -6.23 11.41
N THR A 21 1.64 -5.08 11.96
CA THR A 21 2.21 -3.99 11.18
C THR A 21 3.38 -3.33 11.87
N ILE A 22 4.23 -2.71 11.03
CA ILE A 22 5.36 -1.87 11.41
C ILE A 22 5.26 -0.58 10.60
N ASN A 23 5.27 0.57 11.26
CA ASN A 23 5.41 1.87 10.61
C ASN A 23 6.75 2.50 11.03
N HIS A 24 7.82 2.16 10.30
CA HIS A 24 9.18 2.64 10.54
C HIS A 24 9.48 4.01 9.93
N VAL A 25 8.45 4.63 9.34
CA VAL A 25 8.46 6.01 8.85
C VAL A 25 7.24 6.73 9.41
N PHE A 26 7.38 7.98 9.78
CA PHE A 26 6.30 8.88 10.15
C PHE A 26 6.19 9.99 9.10
N GLY A 27 5.02 10.17 8.50
CA GLY A 27 4.82 11.06 7.36
C GLY A 27 5.11 10.38 6.02
N CYS A 28 4.69 11.00 4.92
CA CYS A 28 4.82 10.45 3.58
C CYS A 28 4.96 11.56 2.53
N SER A 29 6.08 11.59 1.80
CA SER A 29 6.37 12.62 0.80
C SER A 29 5.58 12.50 -0.50
N HIS A 30 4.82 11.44 -0.71
CA HIS A 30 4.08 11.21 -1.95
C HIS A 30 3.01 12.27 -2.25
N GLY A 31 2.62 13.09 -1.26
CA GLY A 31 1.78 14.26 -1.43
C GLY A 31 0.38 13.95 -1.98
N CYS A 32 -0.15 12.75 -1.71
CA CYS A 32 -1.43 12.32 -2.27
C CYS A 32 -2.57 13.27 -1.90
N MET A 33 -3.27 13.77 -2.92
CA MET A 33 -4.41 14.69 -2.79
C MET A 33 -5.74 13.97 -2.61
N PHE A 34 -5.76 12.64 -2.58
CA PHE A 34 -6.85 11.91 -1.94
C PHE A 34 -6.95 12.40 -0.49
N PRO A 35 -8.13 12.43 0.16
CA PRO A 35 -8.15 12.64 1.60
C PRO A 35 -7.35 11.49 2.24
N CYS A 36 -6.03 11.74 2.39
CA CYS A 36 -5.09 10.75 2.91
C CYS A 36 -5.52 10.33 4.30
N TYR A 37 -6.01 9.10 4.45
CA TYR A 37 -6.55 8.62 5.72
C TYR A 37 -5.51 8.67 6.84
N ALA A 38 -4.25 8.39 6.50
CA ALA A 38 -3.15 8.39 7.45
C ALA A 38 -2.83 9.80 7.97
N PHE A 39 -2.86 10.81 7.09
CA PHE A 39 -2.76 12.21 7.52
C PHE A 39 -3.94 12.59 8.41
N ASN A 40 -5.18 12.30 7.99
CA ASN A 40 -6.38 12.64 8.75
C ASN A 40 -6.39 11.97 10.12
N LEU A 41 -5.97 10.71 10.20
CA LEU A 41 -5.82 9.96 11.44
C LEU A 41 -4.79 10.63 12.37
N ASN A 42 -3.60 10.92 11.86
CA ASN A 42 -2.52 11.53 12.64
C ASN A 42 -2.87 12.98 13.07
N LYS A 43 -3.57 13.73 12.22
CA LYS A 43 -4.09 15.06 12.57
C LYS A 43 -5.13 14.99 13.69
N ARG A 44 -6.05 14.02 13.62
CA ARG A 44 -7.08 13.79 14.65
C ARG A 44 -6.47 13.46 16.03
N PHE A 45 -5.37 12.69 16.05
CA PHE A 45 -4.66 12.37 17.29
C PHE A 45 -3.62 13.43 17.71
N GLY A 46 -3.53 14.57 17.01
CA GLY A 46 -2.59 15.64 17.34
C GLY A 46 -1.12 15.33 17.04
N ASN A 47 -0.83 14.24 16.35
CA ASN A 47 0.54 13.85 16.00
C ASN A 47 1.16 14.75 14.92
N VAL A 48 0.33 15.41 14.12
CA VAL A 48 0.70 16.34 13.05
C VAL A 48 -0.35 17.45 12.98
N LYS A 49 0.08 18.69 12.73
CA LYS A 49 -0.82 19.85 12.67
C LYS A 49 -1.23 20.19 11.24
N THR A 50 -0.29 20.14 10.31
CA THR A 50 -0.47 20.58 8.92
C THR A 50 -0.13 19.48 7.94
N TYR A 51 -0.65 19.61 6.71
CA TYR A 51 -0.30 18.69 5.63
C TYR A 51 1.17 18.83 5.24
N GLN A 52 1.74 20.02 5.36
CA GLN A 52 3.16 20.27 5.12
C GLN A 52 4.06 19.46 6.08
N GLU A 53 3.72 19.41 7.37
CA GLU A 53 4.43 18.55 8.32
C GLU A 53 4.32 17.06 7.97
N TRP A 54 3.19 16.65 7.39
CA TRP A 54 2.95 15.26 6.99
C TRP A 54 3.82 14.83 5.81
N ILE A 55 4.01 15.71 4.83
CA ILE A 55 4.80 15.41 3.63
C ILE A 55 6.33 15.54 3.85
N GLU A 56 6.75 15.90 5.07
CA GLU A 56 8.14 15.85 5.51
C GLU A 56 8.39 14.59 6.35
N PRO A 57 8.71 13.44 5.74
CA PRO A 57 8.80 12.18 6.47
C PRO A 57 9.99 12.15 7.43
N LYS A 58 9.82 11.37 8.52
CA LYS A 58 10.82 11.15 9.57
C LYS A 58 11.04 9.65 9.72
N LEU A 59 12.30 9.23 9.75
CA LEU A 59 12.67 7.82 9.91
C LEU A 59 12.69 7.45 11.40
N VAL A 60 12.20 6.26 11.75
CA VAL A 60 12.31 5.73 13.12
C VAL A 60 13.70 5.09 13.28
N SER A 61 14.62 5.84 13.92
CA SER A 61 16.04 5.48 14.00
C SER A 61 16.30 4.18 14.79
N ASN A 62 15.52 3.94 15.84
CA ASN A 62 15.64 2.75 16.70
C ASN A 62 14.81 1.54 16.24
N SER A 63 14.39 1.49 14.95
CA SER A 63 13.50 0.44 14.43
C SER A 63 14.04 -0.97 14.62
N LEU A 64 15.31 -1.22 14.30
CA LEU A 64 15.90 -2.57 14.39
C LEU A 64 16.07 -3.00 15.84
N GLU A 65 16.48 -2.10 16.74
CA GLU A 65 16.59 -2.36 18.17
C GLU A 65 15.24 -2.74 18.78
N LEU A 66 14.17 -2.02 18.41
CA LEU A 66 12.82 -2.36 18.87
C LEU A 66 12.39 -3.74 18.37
N LEU A 67 12.65 -4.07 17.10
CA LEU A 67 12.31 -5.38 16.55
C LEU A 67 13.07 -6.52 17.23
N ASP A 68 14.34 -6.32 17.60
CA ASP A 68 15.12 -7.30 18.36
C ASP A 68 14.51 -7.61 19.72
N LYS A 69 13.87 -6.61 20.35
CA LYS A 69 13.19 -6.75 21.65
C LYS A 69 11.75 -7.29 21.52
N GLU A 70 11.05 -6.96 20.43
CA GLU A 70 9.61 -7.24 20.28
C GLU A 70 9.32 -8.57 19.58
N ILE A 71 10.08 -8.93 18.54
CA ILE A 71 9.86 -10.19 17.80
C ILE A 71 9.86 -11.42 18.73
N PRO A 72 10.81 -11.60 19.68
CA PRO A 72 10.79 -12.76 20.57
C PRO A 72 9.51 -12.91 21.38
N LYS A 73 8.83 -11.80 21.69
CA LYS A 73 7.60 -11.78 22.48
C LYS A 73 6.37 -12.24 21.68
N TYR A 74 6.34 -11.95 20.38
CA TYR A 74 5.14 -12.09 19.56
C TYR A 74 5.28 -13.11 18.41
N LYS A 75 6.48 -13.63 18.13
CA LYS A 75 6.77 -14.46 16.95
C LYS A 75 5.86 -15.67 16.76
N HIS A 76 5.33 -16.24 17.83
CA HIS A 76 4.44 -17.39 17.78
C HIS A 76 3.02 -17.01 17.29
N ASP A 77 2.62 -15.74 17.44
CA ASP A 77 1.32 -15.23 17.04
C ASP A 77 1.33 -14.59 15.64
N ILE A 78 2.54 -14.24 15.14
CA ILE A 78 2.70 -13.50 13.90
C ILE A 78 2.67 -14.44 12.70
N LYS A 79 1.68 -14.27 11.82
CA LYS A 79 1.63 -14.93 10.49
C LYS A 79 2.34 -14.09 9.44
N SER A 80 2.16 -12.78 9.50
CA SER A 80 2.77 -11.82 8.58
C SER A 80 2.85 -10.42 9.19
N VAL A 81 3.78 -9.62 8.66
CA VAL A 81 3.93 -8.22 9.05
C VAL A 81 3.80 -7.34 7.81
N GLN A 82 2.79 -6.48 7.80
CA GLN A 82 2.64 -5.44 6.79
C GLN A 82 3.52 -4.24 7.15
N LEU A 83 4.36 -3.81 6.23
CA LEU A 83 5.21 -2.64 6.42
C LEU A 83 4.51 -1.38 5.92
N CYS A 84 4.49 -0.34 6.74
CA CYS A 84 4.02 1.01 6.39
C CYS A 84 2.56 1.10 5.93
N PHE A 85 1.59 0.59 6.71
CA PHE A 85 0.17 0.84 6.40
C PHE A 85 -0.21 2.32 6.35
N THR A 86 0.46 3.16 7.14
CA THR A 86 0.16 4.61 7.22
C THR A 86 1.09 5.48 6.39
N THR A 87 2.14 4.88 5.79
CA THR A 87 3.15 5.58 5.01
C THR A 87 3.53 4.75 3.79
N ASP A 88 4.75 4.88 3.28
CA ASP A 88 5.22 4.10 2.13
C ASP A 88 6.62 3.51 2.40
N PRO A 89 6.83 2.19 2.20
CA PRO A 89 8.10 1.53 2.47
C PRO A 89 9.17 1.78 1.41
N PHE A 90 8.79 2.23 0.20
CA PHE A 90 9.70 2.54 -0.91
C PHE A 90 9.40 3.94 -1.46
N MET A 91 9.49 4.91 -0.56
CA MET A 91 9.13 6.30 -0.77
C MET A 91 10.06 6.97 -1.77
N VAL A 92 9.48 7.57 -2.81
CA VAL A 92 10.26 8.28 -3.86
C VAL A 92 11.08 9.42 -3.27
N GLY A 93 12.38 9.46 -3.64
CA GLY A 93 13.33 10.48 -3.17
C GLY A 93 13.91 10.25 -1.77
N TYR A 94 13.66 9.08 -1.17
CA TYR A 94 14.15 8.74 0.17
C TYR A 94 14.76 7.31 0.20
N ASP A 95 15.95 7.16 -0.32
CA ASP A 95 16.66 5.87 -0.40
C ASP A 95 16.87 5.25 0.98
N GLU A 96 17.12 6.05 2.02
CA GLU A 96 17.28 5.60 3.39
C GLU A 96 16.02 4.91 3.95
N VAL A 97 14.82 5.28 3.46
CA VAL A 97 13.57 4.57 3.81
C VAL A 97 13.59 3.18 3.20
N SER A 98 13.93 3.08 1.91
CA SER A 98 14.02 1.80 1.21
C SER A 98 15.08 0.88 1.81
N GLU A 99 16.24 1.43 2.18
CA GLU A 99 17.31 0.67 2.85
C GLU A 99 16.86 0.12 4.21
N LEU A 100 16.21 0.96 5.04
CA LEU A 100 15.69 0.52 6.34
C LEU A 100 14.58 -0.53 6.15
N THR A 101 13.71 -0.36 5.16
CA THR A 101 12.68 -1.34 4.81
C THR A 101 13.30 -2.71 4.53
N ILE A 102 14.35 -2.77 3.69
CA ILE A 102 15.03 -4.03 3.38
C ILE A 102 15.72 -4.62 4.62
N LYS A 103 16.34 -3.81 5.47
CA LYS A 103 16.91 -4.26 6.75
C LYS A 103 15.84 -4.87 7.67
N ILE A 104 14.65 -4.25 7.75
CA ILE A 104 13.51 -4.76 8.51
C ILE A 104 12.99 -6.08 7.93
N ILE A 105 12.81 -6.17 6.61
CA ILE A 105 12.42 -7.42 5.94
C ILE A 105 13.41 -8.54 6.29
N ASN A 106 14.71 -8.29 6.15
CA ASN A 106 15.73 -9.28 6.48
C ASN A 106 15.73 -9.67 7.98
N ARG A 107 15.44 -8.71 8.87
CA ARG A 107 15.32 -8.97 10.31
C ARG A 107 14.13 -9.89 10.61
N LEU A 108 12.96 -9.62 10.01
CA LEU A 108 11.77 -10.49 10.13
C LEU A 108 12.04 -11.89 9.57
N ASN A 109 12.72 -11.96 8.43
CA ASN A 109 13.04 -13.23 7.77
C ASN A 109 14.02 -14.14 8.56
N LYS A 110 14.82 -13.60 9.50
CA LYS A 110 15.64 -14.41 10.42
C LYS A 110 14.77 -15.29 11.34
N ASP A 111 13.59 -14.81 11.70
CA ASP A 111 12.61 -15.55 12.51
C ASP A 111 11.52 -16.22 11.64
N SER A 112 11.75 -16.36 10.33
CA SER A 112 10.80 -16.93 9.34
C SER A 112 9.46 -16.19 9.25
N ILE A 113 9.43 -14.92 9.67
CA ILE A 113 8.25 -14.07 9.59
C ILE A 113 8.17 -13.47 8.18
N LYS A 114 7.01 -13.61 7.54
CA LYS A 114 6.71 -13.05 6.24
C LYS A 114 6.50 -11.54 6.33
N ALA A 115 7.20 -10.79 5.48
CA ALA A 115 6.97 -9.36 5.28
C ALA A 115 6.06 -9.13 4.06
N ILE A 116 5.16 -8.15 4.18
CA ILE A 116 4.27 -7.70 3.11
C ILE A 116 4.48 -6.20 2.93
N THR A 117 4.59 -5.74 1.68
CA THR A 117 4.74 -4.31 1.36
C THR A 117 3.66 -3.85 0.39
N LEU A 118 3.32 -2.56 0.46
CA LEU A 118 2.49 -1.87 -0.52
C LEU A 118 3.10 -0.50 -0.78
N THR A 119 3.34 -0.15 -2.04
CA THR A 119 3.99 1.12 -2.38
C THR A 119 3.33 1.84 -3.56
N LYS A 120 3.49 3.15 -3.59
CA LYS A 120 3.30 4.03 -4.75
C LYS A 120 4.65 4.48 -5.34
N GLY A 121 5.75 3.96 -4.80
CA GLY A 121 7.09 4.07 -5.33
C GLY A 121 7.46 2.91 -6.27
N ILE A 122 8.76 2.68 -6.41
CA ILE A 122 9.34 1.56 -7.17
C ILE A 122 9.91 0.56 -6.17
N ILE A 123 9.58 -0.71 -6.33
CA ILE A 123 10.19 -1.77 -5.51
C ILE A 123 11.66 -1.91 -5.91
N PRO A 124 12.62 -1.70 -4.99
CA PRO A 124 14.03 -1.67 -5.33
C PRO A 124 14.58 -3.07 -5.63
N ASP A 125 15.63 -3.14 -6.45
CA ASP A 125 16.29 -4.40 -6.81
C ASP A 125 16.86 -5.16 -5.60
N SER A 126 17.20 -4.46 -4.52
CA SER A 126 17.63 -5.07 -3.26
C SER A 126 16.56 -6.00 -2.65
N ALA A 127 15.27 -5.77 -2.96
CA ALA A 127 14.18 -6.65 -2.54
C ALA A 127 14.29 -8.07 -3.14
N LEU A 128 14.89 -8.22 -4.32
CA LEU A 128 15.11 -9.52 -4.96
C LEU A 128 16.00 -10.47 -4.12
N LYS A 129 16.81 -9.93 -3.22
CA LYS A 129 17.70 -10.68 -2.33
C LYS A 129 17.01 -11.17 -1.06
N THR A 130 15.76 -10.80 -0.82
CA THR A 130 14.99 -11.22 0.35
C THR A 130 14.39 -12.63 0.16
N LYS A 131 13.75 -13.19 1.18
CA LYS A 131 13.15 -14.54 1.11
C LYS A 131 11.91 -14.55 0.22
N LYS A 132 11.76 -15.59 -0.61
CA LYS A 132 10.71 -15.70 -1.63
C LYS A 132 9.27 -15.80 -1.08
N TYR A 133 9.10 -16.08 0.20
CA TYR A 133 7.79 -16.08 0.85
C TYR A 133 7.28 -14.68 1.22
N ASN A 134 8.10 -13.63 1.08
CA ASN A 134 7.63 -12.24 1.21
C ASN A 134 6.68 -11.86 0.07
N GLU A 135 5.82 -10.87 0.32
CA GLU A 135 4.83 -10.40 -0.64
C GLU A 135 5.04 -8.92 -0.94
N PHE A 136 5.03 -8.58 -2.22
CA PHE A 136 5.24 -7.21 -2.69
C PHE A 136 4.01 -6.72 -3.44
N GLY A 137 3.59 -5.49 -3.15
CA GLY A 137 2.42 -4.89 -3.78
C GLY A 137 2.65 -3.46 -4.21
N ILE A 138 1.82 -3.03 -5.16
CA ILE A 138 1.72 -1.63 -5.59
C ILE A 138 0.27 -1.13 -5.46
N THR A 139 0.11 0.17 -5.21
CA THR A 139 -1.18 0.83 -5.42
C THR A 139 -1.28 1.27 -6.88
N LEU A 140 -2.35 0.86 -7.55
CA LEU A 140 -2.61 1.22 -8.95
C LEU A 140 -4.11 1.49 -9.14
N VAL A 141 -4.50 2.75 -9.16
CA VAL A 141 -5.91 3.16 -9.26
C VAL A 141 -6.32 3.62 -10.65
N SER A 142 -5.34 3.82 -11.53
CA SER A 142 -5.52 4.26 -12.91
C SER A 142 -4.29 3.90 -13.76
N LEU A 143 -4.40 4.08 -15.07
CA LEU A 143 -3.29 4.12 -16.04
C LEU A 143 -3.08 5.53 -16.60
N ASN A 144 -3.87 6.50 -16.18
CA ASN A 144 -3.83 7.90 -16.65
C ASN A 144 -2.80 8.70 -15.83
N GLU A 145 -1.69 9.09 -16.47
CA GLU A 145 -0.60 9.83 -15.80
C GLU A 145 -0.99 11.27 -15.42
N GLU A 146 -1.95 11.91 -16.10
CA GLU A 146 -2.43 13.24 -15.70
C GLU A 146 -3.23 13.14 -14.40
N PHE A 147 -4.05 12.08 -14.25
CA PHE A 147 -4.71 11.77 -12.99
C PHE A 147 -3.68 11.52 -11.87
N ARG A 148 -2.60 10.77 -12.14
CA ARG A 148 -1.52 10.56 -11.16
C ARG A 148 -0.88 11.89 -10.75
N LYS A 149 -0.51 12.73 -11.70
CA LYS A 149 0.10 14.06 -11.41
C LYS A 149 -0.81 14.92 -10.54
N GLN A 150 -2.11 14.86 -10.76
CA GLN A 150 -3.10 15.62 -9.99
C GLN A 150 -3.30 15.06 -8.57
N TYR A 151 -3.43 13.74 -8.42
CA TYR A 151 -3.83 13.11 -7.15
C TYR A 151 -2.70 12.39 -6.40
N GLU A 152 -1.61 12.08 -7.07
CA GLU A 152 -0.43 11.40 -6.51
C GLU A 152 0.87 12.06 -6.99
N PRO A 153 1.06 13.39 -6.81
CA PRO A 153 2.03 14.21 -7.57
C PRO A 153 3.48 13.74 -7.45
N PHE A 154 3.89 13.24 -6.29
CA PHE A 154 5.28 12.87 -6.02
C PHE A 154 5.51 11.35 -5.92
N THR A 155 4.64 10.58 -6.53
CA THR A 155 4.77 9.12 -6.64
C THR A 155 5.45 8.73 -7.94
N SER A 156 5.89 7.49 -8.06
CA SER A 156 6.36 6.93 -9.33
C SER A 156 5.22 6.85 -10.35
N ASN A 157 5.56 6.95 -11.64
CA ASN A 157 4.56 6.76 -12.68
C ASN A 157 4.00 5.33 -12.68
N TYR A 158 2.83 5.13 -13.22
CA TYR A 158 2.13 3.84 -13.18
C TYR A 158 2.88 2.74 -13.94
N LYS A 159 3.50 3.07 -15.08
CA LYS A 159 4.28 2.12 -15.89
C LYS A 159 5.45 1.55 -15.10
N ASP A 160 6.20 2.38 -14.37
CA ASP A 160 7.35 1.93 -13.60
C ASP A 160 6.94 1.14 -12.36
N ARG A 161 5.81 1.50 -11.70
CA ARG A 161 5.25 0.67 -10.62
C ARG A 161 4.93 -0.75 -11.13
N ILE A 162 4.20 -0.85 -12.26
CA ILE A 162 3.84 -2.14 -12.88
C ILE A 162 5.11 -2.93 -13.24
N ALA A 163 6.10 -2.27 -13.87
CA ALA A 163 7.34 -2.91 -14.28
C ALA A 163 8.13 -3.45 -13.08
N SER A 164 8.24 -2.68 -11.99
CA SER A 164 8.92 -3.13 -10.77
C SER A 164 8.21 -4.32 -10.10
N LEU A 165 6.87 -4.30 -10.06
CA LEU A 165 6.09 -5.42 -9.53
C LEU A 165 6.21 -6.66 -10.43
N LYS A 166 6.17 -6.49 -11.75
CA LYS A 166 6.37 -7.59 -12.71
C LYS A 166 7.72 -8.26 -12.54
N LYS A 167 8.78 -7.47 -12.30
CA LYS A 167 10.13 -7.99 -12.01
C LYS A 167 10.13 -8.87 -10.76
N MET A 168 9.40 -8.47 -9.70
CA MET A 168 9.24 -9.30 -8.50
C MET A 168 8.49 -10.59 -8.78
N HIS A 169 7.39 -10.52 -9.54
CA HIS A 169 6.61 -11.70 -9.94
C HIS A 169 7.48 -12.69 -10.74
N ASP A 170 8.17 -12.21 -11.77
CA ASP A 170 9.04 -13.03 -12.63
C ASP A 170 10.21 -13.67 -11.84
N ALA A 171 10.63 -13.02 -10.76
CA ALA A 171 11.60 -13.57 -9.82
C ALA A 171 11.01 -14.57 -8.80
N GLY A 172 9.71 -14.90 -8.89
CA GLY A 172 9.04 -15.91 -8.07
C GLY A 172 8.55 -15.44 -6.71
N PHE A 173 8.39 -14.13 -6.51
CA PHE A 173 7.73 -13.60 -5.30
C PHE A 173 6.21 -13.58 -5.49
N LYS A 174 5.47 -13.66 -4.37
CA LYS A 174 4.05 -13.33 -4.36
C LYS A 174 3.86 -11.83 -4.57
N THR A 175 2.95 -11.49 -5.50
CA THR A 175 2.69 -10.10 -5.88
C THR A 175 1.22 -9.75 -5.77
N TRP A 176 0.93 -8.48 -5.45
CA TRP A 176 -0.43 -8.02 -5.31
C TRP A 176 -0.61 -6.56 -5.69
N VAL A 177 -1.85 -6.20 -6.03
CA VAL A 177 -2.20 -4.82 -6.38
C VAL A 177 -3.37 -4.36 -5.55
N SER A 178 -3.24 -3.17 -4.95
CA SER A 178 -4.36 -2.44 -4.36
C SER A 178 -4.92 -1.46 -5.38
N ILE A 179 -6.15 -1.70 -5.82
CA ILE A 179 -6.94 -0.78 -6.66
C ILE A 179 -7.85 0.02 -5.72
N GLU A 180 -7.24 0.76 -4.80
CA GLU A 180 -7.89 1.63 -3.85
C GLU A 180 -7.03 2.87 -3.59
N PRO A 181 -7.66 4.06 -3.61
CA PRO A 181 -9.08 4.39 -3.78
C PRO A 181 -9.49 4.49 -5.26
N TYR A 182 -10.44 3.65 -5.71
CA TYR A 182 -10.90 3.68 -7.11
C TYR A 182 -11.87 4.85 -7.35
N PRO A 183 -11.65 5.72 -8.37
CA PRO A 183 -12.48 6.89 -8.62
C PRO A 183 -13.79 6.55 -9.33
N THR A 184 -14.80 7.42 -9.18
CA THR A 184 -16.05 7.40 -9.97
C THR A 184 -15.86 8.13 -11.30
N PRO A 185 -16.71 7.88 -12.34
CA PRO A 185 -16.59 8.47 -13.67
C PRO A 185 -16.60 10.01 -13.72
N ASN A 186 -17.29 10.67 -12.80
CA ASN A 186 -17.29 12.14 -12.71
C ASN A 186 -15.94 12.74 -12.22
N ILE A 187 -15.02 11.90 -11.73
CA ILE A 187 -13.64 12.28 -11.40
C ILE A 187 -12.69 11.84 -12.51
N LEU A 188 -12.84 10.59 -12.96
CA LEU A 188 -12.03 10.01 -14.02
C LEU A 188 -12.83 8.94 -14.75
N GLU A 189 -13.13 9.17 -16.01
CA GLU A 189 -13.64 8.12 -16.90
C GLU A 189 -12.49 7.24 -17.35
N GLN A 190 -12.56 5.93 -17.05
CA GLN A 190 -11.53 4.97 -17.38
C GLN A 190 -12.09 3.54 -17.53
N ASP A 191 -11.42 2.70 -18.31
CA ASP A 191 -11.77 1.30 -18.49
C ASP A 191 -11.08 0.44 -17.43
N LEU A 192 -11.85 -0.07 -16.46
CA LEU A 192 -11.37 -0.99 -15.42
C LEU A 192 -10.81 -2.28 -16.03
N LYS A 193 -11.32 -2.74 -17.18
CA LYS A 193 -10.82 -3.97 -17.83
C LYS A 193 -9.40 -3.79 -18.36
N GLU A 194 -9.05 -2.62 -18.88
CA GLU A 194 -7.68 -2.32 -19.31
C GLU A 194 -6.72 -2.29 -18.11
N LEU A 195 -7.13 -1.66 -17.01
CA LEU A 195 -6.34 -1.67 -15.78
C LEU A 195 -6.11 -3.10 -15.27
N LEU A 196 -7.16 -3.92 -15.21
CA LEU A 196 -7.06 -5.33 -14.79
C LEU A 196 -6.17 -6.15 -15.73
N LYS A 197 -6.24 -5.93 -17.04
CA LYS A 197 -5.35 -6.60 -18.04
C LYS A 197 -3.88 -6.25 -17.78
N SER A 198 -3.55 -5.01 -17.45
CA SER A 198 -2.17 -4.55 -17.22
C SER A 198 -1.49 -5.23 -16.03
N ILE A 199 -2.27 -5.79 -15.11
CA ILE A 199 -1.81 -6.46 -13.89
C ILE A 199 -2.22 -7.93 -13.82
N SER A 200 -2.57 -8.55 -14.97
CA SER A 200 -3.07 -9.93 -15.03
C SER A 200 -2.08 -11.01 -14.57
N PHE A 201 -0.83 -10.63 -14.29
CA PHE A 201 0.24 -11.52 -13.81
C PHE A 201 0.27 -11.68 -12.28
N VAL A 202 -0.43 -10.84 -11.51
CA VAL A 202 -0.32 -10.83 -10.04
C VAL A 202 -1.06 -11.98 -9.37
N ASP A 203 -0.67 -12.30 -8.14
CA ASP A 203 -1.30 -13.38 -7.35
C ASP A 203 -2.57 -12.93 -6.61
N ASN A 204 -2.70 -11.62 -6.31
CA ASN A 204 -3.84 -11.11 -5.55
C ASN A 204 -4.20 -9.67 -5.96
N ILE A 205 -5.49 -9.34 -5.93
CA ILE A 205 -6.02 -7.99 -6.15
C ILE A 205 -6.90 -7.60 -4.98
N VAL A 206 -6.64 -6.43 -4.39
CA VAL A 206 -7.52 -5.77 -3.44
C VAL A 206 -8.24 -4.63 -4.15
N PHE A 207 -9.57 -4.60 -4.11
CA PHE A 207 -10.37 -3.55 -4.76
C PHE A 207 -11.20 -2.81 -3.73
N GLY A 208 -11.16 -1.47 -3.78
CA GLY A 208 -11.91 -0.63 -2.87
C GLY A 208 -12.31 0.71 -3.47
N ARG A 209 -13.50 1.16 -3.08
CA ARG A 209 -14.02 2.48 -3.47
C ARG A 209 -13.20 3.61 -2.86
N TRP A 210 -13.22 4.78 -3.49
CA TRP A 210 -12.68 5.98 -2.90
C TRP A 210 -13.64 6.53 -1.83
N ASN A 211 -13.26 6.35 -0.57
CA ASN A 211 -14.02 6.80 0.60
C ASN A 211 -13.71 8.28 0.94
N TYR A 212 -14.61 8.90 1.71
CA TYR A 212 -14.46 10.26 2.28
C TYR A 212 -14.26 11.37 1.23
N ASN A 213 -14.71 11.18 0.00
CA ASN A 213 -14.66 12.16 -1.07
C ASN A 213 -16.07 12.59 -1.47
N LYS A 214 -16.36 13.92 -1.40
CA LYS A 214 -17.67 14.47 -1.72
C LYS A 214 -18.05 14.28 -3.20
N LEU A 215 -17.10 14.35 -4.13
CA LEU A 215 -17.36 14.12 -5.54
C LEU A 215 -17.76 12.67 -5.80
N VAL A 216 -17.13 11.72 -5.13
CA VAL A 216 -17.52 10.30 -5.21
C VAL A 216 -18.92 10.09 -4.64
N SER A 217 -19.19 10.61 -3.44
CA SER A 217 -20.49 10.41 -2.79
C SER A 217 -21.64 11.16 -3.49
N SER A 218 -21.36 12.22 -4.23
CA SER A 218 -22.37 12.95 -5.02
C SER A 218 -22.62 12.35 -6.42
N TYR A 219 -21.85 11.36 -6.84
CA TYR A 219 -22.10 10.66 -8.10
C TYR A 219 -23.42 9.88 -7.99
N LYS A 220 -24.39 10.20 -8.85
CA LYS A 220 -25.80 9.75 -8.76
C LYS A 220 -25.92 8.23 -8.62
N ASP A 221 -25.14 7.49 -9.40
CA ASP A 221 -25.18 6.03 -9.46
C ASP A 221 -24.01 5.36 -8.70
N CYS A 222 -23.47 6.06 -7.69
CA CYS A 222 -22.27 5.65 -6.97
C CYS A 222 -22.31 4.19 -6.47
N LYS A 223 -23.43 3.77 -5.84
CA LYS A 223 -23.59 2.39 -5.35
C LYS A 223 -23.60 1.37 -6.49
N ILE A 224 -24.39 1.64 -7.54
CA ILE A 224 -24.52 0.77 -8.71
C ILE A 224 -23.14 0.63 -9.38
N PHE A 225 -22.45 1.75 -9.59
CA PHE A 225 -21.13 1.78 -10.20
C PHE A 225 -20.12 0.89 -9.46
N PHE A 226 -19.99 1.04 -8.12
CA PHE A 226 -19.04 0.23 -7.37
C PHE A 226 -19.43 -1.24 -7.29
N ASN A 227 -20.73 -1.55 -7.25
CA ASN A 227 -21.21 -2.93 -7.33
C ASN A 227 -20.83 -3.57 -8.68
N GLU A 228 -21.00 -2.86 -9.79
CA GLU A 228 -20.61 -3.35 -11.13
C GLU A 228 -19.09 -3.48 -11.27
N CYS A 229 -18.32 -2.51 -10.76
CA CYS A 229 -16.86 -2.62 -10.72
C CYS A 229 -16.40 -3.84 -9.91
N ALA A 230 -16.97 -4.07 -8.74
CA ALA A 230 -16.65 -5.24 -7.92
C ALA A 230 -16.98 -6.57 -8.64
N LYS A 231 -18.15 -6.66 -9.31
CA LYS A 231 -18.50 -7.82 -10.15
C LYS A 231 -17.48 -8.06 -11.25
N GLN A 232 -17.02 -7.00 -11.94
CA GLN A 232 -16.00 -7.10 -12.99
C GLN A 232 -14.68 -7.62 -12.43
N VAL A 233 -14.20 -7.10 -11.29
CA VAL A 233 -12.98 -7.56 -10.62
C VAL A 233 -13.10 -9.04 -10.24
N ILE A 234 -14.21 -9.44 -9.62
CA ILE A 234 -14.48 -10.82 -9.21
C ILE A 234 -14.45 -11.76 -10.42
N ALA A 235 -15.17 -11.39 -11.50
CA ALA A 235 -15.22 -12.20 -12.73
C ALA A 235 -13.84 -12.36 -13.37
N PHE A 236 -13.08 -11.26 -13.48
CA PHE A 236 -11.72 -11.27 -14.01
C PHE A 236 -10.79 -12.16 -13.15
N CYS A 237 -10.82 -11.98 -11.84
CA CYS A 237 -9.97 -12.76 -10.93
C CYS A 237 -10.30 -14.25 -10.97
N LYS A 238 -11.59 -14.62 -11.02
CA LYS A 238 -12.02 -16.03 -11.20
C LYS A 238 -11.51 -16.63 -12.51
N GLN A 239 -11.66 -15.89 -13.63
CA GLN A 239 -11.19 -16.33 -14.95
C GLN A 239 -9.66 -16.54 -14.97
N LYS A 240 -8.90 -15.64 -14.34
CA LYS A 240 -7.43 -15.66 -14.31
C LYS A 240 -6.84 -16.48 -13.16
N LYS A 241 -7.67 -17.03 -12.28
CA LYS A 241 -7.25 -17.75 -11.05
C LYS A 241 -6.41 -16.88 -10.10
N ILE A 242 -6.69 -15.57 -10.07
CA ILE A 242 -6.09 -14.58 -9.17
C ILE A 242 -6.92 -14.53 -7.88
N LYS A 243 -6.28 -14.46 -6.72
CA LYS A 243 -6.97 -14.19 -5.45
C LYS A 243 -7.50 -12.76 -5.46
N TYR A 244 -8.61 -12.53 -4.76
CA TYR A 244 -9.14 -11.16 -4.64
C TYR A 244 -9.72 -10.91 -3.26
N HIS A 245 -9.73 -9.65 -2.87
CA HIS A 245 -10.42 -9.12 -1.71
C HIS A 245 -11.17 -7.84 -2.12
N ILE A 246 -12.47 -7.80 -1.90
CA ILE A 246 -13.27 -6.59 -2.08
C ILE A 246 -13.43 -5.96 -0.70
N LYS A 247 -12.93 -4.74 -0.55
CA LYS A 247 -12.94 -4.05 0.74
C LYS A 247 -14.36 -3.78 1.25
N ASP A 248 -14.52 -3.89 2.56
CA ASP A 248 -15.76 -3.60 3.25
C ASP A 248 -16.32 -2.22 2.86
N GLY A 249 -17.64 -2.15 2.66
CA GLY A 249 -18.32 -0.95 2.21
C GLY A 249 -18.11 -0.57 0.74
N THR A 250 -17.42 -1.38 -0.07
CA THR A 250 -17.33 -1.19 -1.52
C THR A 250 -18.58 -1.68 -2.22
N ILE A 251 -19.06 -2.86 -1.86
CA ILE A 251 -20.36 -3.39 -2.28
C ILE A 251 -21.41 -2.86 -1.33
N ASN A 252 -22.52 -2.41 -1.87
CA ASN A 252 -23.65 -1.88 -1.10
C ASN A 252 -24.90 -2.70 -1.44
N ASP A 253 -25.66 -3.07 -0.43
CA ASP A 253 -26.98 -3.68 -0.53
C ASP A 253 -28.04 -2.69 -1.03
#